data_739be33638628cde25372ec81a5df8a4
#
_entry.id   739be33638628cde25372ec81a5df8a4
#
_cell.length_a   1.000
_cell.length_b   1.000
_cell.length_c   1.000
_cell.angle_alpha   90.00
_cell.angle_beta   90.00
_cell.angle_gamma   90.00
#
_symmetry.space_group_name_H-M   'P 1'
#
loop_
_entity.id
_entity.type
_entity.pdbx_description
1 polymer ?
#
loop_
_entity_poly.entity_id
_entity_poly.type
_entity_poly.pdbx_seq_one_letter_code
_entity_poly.pdbx_strand_id
1 'polypeptide(L)'
;MAQAFSIFASERPRPVHISVPTDVQAMLVSEDWKAVVLPTRPRHDPASVQAAADLLLAGTKPIIMVGGGAAGASQSITAIAECLGAVVISSTAGKGVVSDSHPLNMGASTVRPEVQRFISSADVVLAIGTEISETDSFIERLDINGKLIRIDIDPRKMN
;
A
#
# COMPACT_ATOMS: atom_id res chain seq x y z
N MET A 1 -21.13 13.38 -8.51
CA MET A 1 -21.31 11.97 -8.06
C MET A 1 -20.39 11.01 -8.81
N ALA A 2 -20.51 10.83 -10.13
CA ALA A 2 -19.68 9.88 -10.90
C ALA A 2 -18.18 10.02 -10.67
N GLN A 3 -17.64 11.23 -10.64
CA GLN A 3 -16.22 11.48 -10.36
C GLN A 3 -15.78 10.99 -8.96
N ALA A 4 -16.61 11.16 -7.94
CA ALA A 4 -16.30 10.67 -6.59
C ALA A 4 -16.19 9.14 -6.58
N PHE A 5 -17.13 8.44 -7.22
CA PHE A 5 -17.07 6.99 -7.34
C PHE A 5 -15.92 6.51 -8.22
N SER A 6 -15.55 7.28 -9.25
CA SER A 6 -14.38 6.98 -10.09
C SER A 6 -13.09 7.00 -9.26
N ILE A 7 -12.90 8.00 -8.39
CA ILE A 7 -11.76 8.09 -7.47
C ILE A 7 -11.71 6.84 -6.56
N PHE A 8 -12.86 6.46 -5.98
CA PHE A 8 -12.90 5.28 -5.09
C PHE A 8 -12.61 3.96 -5.83
N ALA A 9 -12.96 3.87 -7.12
CA ALA A 9 -12.79 2.65 -7.91
C ALA A 9 -11.36 2.48 -8.46
N SER A 10 -10.71 3.57 -8.90
CA SER A 10 -9.48 3.51 -9.67
C SER A 10 -8.22 3.99 -8.95
N GLU A 11 -8.40 4.75 -7.87
CA GLU A 11 -7.29 5.32 -7.11
C GLU A 11 -7.35 4.87 -5.64
N ARG A 12 -6.44 5.39 -4.82
CA ARG A 12 -6.54 5.24 -3.37
C ARG A 12 -7.80 5.99 -2.89
N PRO A 13 -8.75 5.32 -2.24
CA PRO A 13 -9.93 5.96 -1.69
C PRO A 13 -9.53 7.03 -0.67
N ARG A 14 -9.95 8.28 -0.93
CA ARG A 14 -9.77 9.43 -0.03
C ARG A 14 -11.11 10.07 0.20
N PRO A 15 -11.31 10.80 1.32
CA PRO A 15 -12.54 11.52 1.56
C PRO A 15 -12.87 12.46 0.39
N VAL A 16 -14.11 12.43 -0.07
CA VAL A 16 -14.64 13.33 -1.10
C VAL A 16 -15.80 14.11 -0.50
N HIS A 17 -15.74 15.43 -0.59
CA HIS A 17 -16.81 16.31 -0.18
C HIS A 17 -17.61 16.76 -1.42
N ILE A 18 -18.93 16.58 -1.36
CA ILE A 18 -19.87 17.06 -2.38
C ILE A 18 -20.77 18.07 -1.71
N SER A 19 -20.65 19.34 -2.13
CA SER A 19 -21.54 20.40 -1.66
C SER A 19 -22.76 20.49 -2.57
N VAL A 20 -23.94 20.37 -1.99
CA VAL A 20 -25.22 20.53 -2.70
C VAL A 20 -25.98 21.66 -2.03
N PRO A 21 -26.17 22.81 -2.70
CA PRO A 21 -26.96 23.93 -2.17
C PRO A 21 -28.40 23.51 -1.84
N THR A 22 -28.97 24.07 -0.79
CA THR A 22 -30.31 23.68 -0.30
C THR A 22 -31.42 23.95 -1.33
N ASP A 23 -31.31 25.03 -2.07
CA ASP A 23 -32.23 25.37 -3.14
C ASP A 23 -32.19 24.38 -4.31
N VAL A 24 -30.98 23.86 -4.64
CA VAL A 24 -30.80 22.85 -5.68
C VAL A 24 -31.39 21.50 -5.25
N GLN A 25 -31.35 21.15 -3.95
CA GLN A 25 -31.90 19.89 -3.46
C GLN A 25 -33.42 19.77 -3.68
N ALA A 26 -34.16 20.88 -3.72
CA ALA A 26 -35.58 20.90 -3.92
C ALA A 26 -35.99 20.99 -5.40
N MET A 27 -35.06 21.12 -6.34
CA MET A 27 -35.36 21.24 -7.77
C MET A 27 -35.88 19.94 -8.35
N LEU A 28 -36.89 20.06 -9.21
CA LEU A 28 -37.41 18.93 -9.98
C LEU A 28 -36.39 18.53 -11.05
N VAL A 29 -36.11 17.23 -11.15
CA VAL A 29 -35.24 16.66 -12.16
C VAL A 29 -36.08 15.94 -13.19
N SER A 30 -35.95 16.32 -14.45
CA SER A 30 -36.66 15.72 -15.60
C SER A 30 -35.83 14.65 -16.33
N GLU A 31 -34.57 14.41 -15.91
CA GLU A 31 -33.65 13.51 -16.59
C GLU A 31 -33.67 12.13 -15.96
N ASP A 32 -33.65 11.08 -16.80
CA ASP A 32 -33.37 9.71 -16.37
C ASP A 32 -31.89 9.52 -16.14
N TRP A 33 -31.53 9.27 -14.90
CA TRP A 33 -30.13 9.07 -14.48
C TRP A 33 -29.72 7.63 -14.74
N LYS A 34 -28.72 7.46 -15.58
CA LYS A 34 -28.13 6.14 -15.84
C LYS A 34 -26.88 5.91 -14.99
N ALA A 35 -26.68 4.67 -14.57
CA ALA A 35 -25.45 4.27 -13.91
C ALA A 35 -24.25 4.51 -14.83
N VAL A 36 -23.19 5.11 -14.28
CA VAL A 36 -21.94 5.36 -15.01
C VAL A 36 -21.03 4.17 -14.81
N VAL A 37 -20.37 3.71 -15.90
CA VAL A 37 -19.33 2.70 -15.82
C VAL A 37 -18.12 3.29 -15.12
N LEU A 38 -17.72 2.65 -14.03
CA LEU A 38 -16.56 3.09 -13.27
C LEU A 38 -15.26 2.60 -13.91
N PRO A 39 -14.17 3.39 -13.83
CA PRO A 39 -12.87 2.96 -14.33
C PRO A 39 -12.33 1.77 -13.54
N THR A 40 -11.54 0.93 -14.19
CA THR A 40 -10.82 -0.16 -13.56
C THR A 40 -9.54 0.35 -12.87
N ARG A 41 -9.06 -0.39 -11.90
CA ARG A 41 -7.75 -0.13 -11.28
C ARG A 41 -6.63 -0.22 -12.31
N PRO A 42 -5.57 0.60 -12.18
CA PRO A 42 -4.40 0.50 -13.04
C PRO A 42 -3.78 -0.91 -12.94
N ARG A 43 -3.20 -1.37 -14.03
CA ARG A 43 -2.47 -2.63 -14.07
C ARG A 43 -0.98 -2.38 -13.89
N HIS A 44 -0.27 -3.38 -13.39
CA HIS A 44 1.18 -3.35 -13.30
C HIS A 44 1.83 -3.37 -14.71
N ASP A 45 3.01 -2.77 -14.80
CA ASP A 45 3.89 -2.93 -15.95
C ASP A 45 4.76 -4.19 -15.78
N PRO A 46 4.72 -5.16 -16.72
CA PRO A 46 5.49 -6.39 -16.59
C PRO A 46 7.00 -6.19 -16.50
N ALA A 47 7.55 -5.19 -17.20
CA ALA A 47 8.98 -4.89 -17.15
C ALA A 47 9.40 -4.38 -15.75
N SER A 48 8.58 -3.52 -15.14
CA SER A 48 8.79 -3.06 -13.77
C SER A 48 8.70 -4.19 -12.75
N VAL A 49 7.78 -5.15 -12.94
CA VAL A 49 7.68 -6.34 -12.08
C VAL A 49 8.94 -7.20 -12.17
N GLN A 50 9.45 -7.43 -13.40
CA GLN A 50 10.69 -8.19 -13.59
C GLN A 50 11.88 -7.51 -12.92
N ALA A 51 12.05 -6.20 -13.13
CA ALA A 51 13.11 -5.42 -12.49
C ALA A 51 13.04 -5.47 -10.95
N ALA A 52 11.83 -5.42 -10.38
CA ALA A 52 11.62 -5.56 -8.96
C ALA A 52 12.00 -6.96 -8.45
N ALA A 53 11.64 -8.01 -9.18
CA ALA A 53 12.02 -9.38 -8.85
C ALA A 53 13.54 -9.58 -8.88
N ASP A 54 14.21 -9.06 -9.91
CA ASP A 54 15.68 -9.14 -10.03
C ASP A 54 16.38 -8.44 -8.86
N LEU A 55 15.88 -7.27 -8.44
CA LEU A 55 16.42 -6.56 -7.28
C LEU A 55 16.22 -7.33 -5.96
N LEU A 56 15.05 -7.96 -5.78
CA LEU A 56 14.75 -8.75 -4.59
C LEU A 56 15.63 -10.01 -4.52
N LEU A 57 15.83 -10.69 -5.64
CA LEU A 57 16.66 -11.89 -5.72
C LEU A 57 18.15 -11.61 -5.54
N ALA A 58 18.60 -10.40 -5.90
CA ALA A 58 19.98 -9.96 -5.69
C ALA A 58 20.24 -9.46 -4.25
N GLY A 59 19.17 -9.19 -3.48
CA GLY A 59 19.27 -8.70 -2.11
C GLY A 59 19.78 -9.76 -1.14
N THR A 60 20.56 -9.33 -0.16
CA THR A 60 21.09 -10.18 0.92
C THR A 60 20.35 -9.99 2.23
N LYS A 61 19.66 -8.86 2.38
CA LYS A 61 18.84 -8.51 3.56
C LYS A 61 17.52 -7.88 3.13
N PRO A 62 16.67 -8.61 2.39
CA PRO A 62 15.38 -8.09 1.97
C PRO A 62 14.43 -7.97 3.16
N ILE A 63 13.66 -6.88 3.18
CA ILE A 63 12.56 -6.67 4.13
C ILE A 63 11.29 -6.38 3.33
N ILE A 64 10.16 -6.88 3.83
CA ILE A 64 8.84 -6.61 3.25
C ILE A 64 8.06 -5.74 4.24
N MET A 65 7.57 -4.59 3.79
CA MET A 65 6.67 -3.73 4.55
C MET A 65 5.27 -3.79 3.94
N VAL A 66 4.27 -4.09 4.76
CA VAL A 66 2.88 -4.27 4.28
C VAL A 66 1.92 -3.29 4.94
N GLY A 67 1.06 -2.70 4.15
CA GLY A 67 -0.04 -1.85 4.62
C GLY A 67 -1.41 -2.44 4.32
N GLY A 68 -2.46 -1.69 4.61
CA GLY A 68 -3.85 -2.10 4.36
C GLY A 68 -4.15 -2.40 2.90
N GLY A 69 -3.43 -1.78 1.96
CA GLY A 69 -3.57 -2.07 0.52
C GLY A 69 -3.12 -3.49 0.12
N ALA A 70 -2.38 -4.16 0.99
CA ALA A 70 -1.87 -5.52 0.77
C ALA A 70 -2.83 -6.63 1.22
N ALA A 71 -3.98 -6.31 1.83
CA ALA A 71 -4.90 -7.29 2.46
C ALA A 71 -5.35 -8.42 1.52
N GLY A 72 -5.52 -8.13 0.22
CA GLY A 72 -5.92 -9.13 -0.77
C GLY A 72 -4.79 -10.01 -1.31
N ALA A 73 -3.54 -9.81 -0.87
CA ALA A 73 -2.35 -10.48 -1.39
C ALA A 73 -1.61 -11.36 -0.36
N SER A 74 -2.27 -11.70 0.74
CA SER A 74 -1.68 -12.42 1.90
C SER A 74 -0.87 -13.65 1.49
N GLN A 75 -1.44 -14.55 0.71
CA GLN A 75 -0.75 -15.77 0.27
C GLN A 75 0.51 -15.48 -0.55
N SER A 76 0.41 -14.56 -1.50
CA SER A 76 1.56 -14.18 -2.34
C SER A 76 2.67 -13.53 -1.53
N ILE A 77 2.31 -12.67 -0.57
CA ILE A 77 3.28 -12.00 0.30
C ILE A 77 3.98 -13.01 1.22
N THR A 78 3.24 -13.94 1.80
CA THR A 78 3.81 -15.02 2.61
C THR A 78 4.77 -15.86 1.79
N ALA A 79 4.39 -16.27 0.58
CA ALA A 79 5.25 -17.05 -0.29
C ALA A 79 6.53 -16.30 -0.70
N ILE A 80 6.45 -14.99 -0.98
CA ILE A 80 7.63 -14.17 -1.27
C ILE A 80 8.52 -14.06 -0.03
N ALA A 81 7.94 -13.85 1.15
CA ALA A 81 8.70 -13.76 2.40
C ALA A 81 9.47 -15.06 2.68
N GLU A 82 8.80 -16.21 2.53
CA GLU A 82 9.42 -17.53 2.70
C GLU A 82 10.52 -17.80 1.65
N CYS A 83 10.27 -17.49 0.39
CA CYS A 83 11.23 -17.67 -0.70
C CYS A 83 12.51 -16.87 -0.49
N LEU A 84 12.39 -15.64 0.00
CA LEU A 84 13.52 -14.72 0.22
C LEU A 84 14.11 -14.81 1.64
N GLY A 85 13.47 -15.52 2.57
CA GLY A 85 13.78 -15.42 4.00
C GLY A 85 13.58 -14.01 4.55
N ALA A 86 12.69 -13.22 3.94
CA ALA A 86 12.49 -11.82 4.24
C ALA A 86 11.55 -11.63 5.42
N VAL A 87 11.95 -10.78 6.36
CA VAL A 87 11.08 -10.39 7.48
C VAL A 87 9.97 -9.48 6.99
N VAL A 88 8.74 -9.72 7.48
CA VAL A 88 7.58 -8.90 7.18
C VAL A 88 7.26 -7.99 8.36
N ILE A 89 7.16 -6.69 8.08
CA ILE A 89 6.78 -5.65 9.05
C ILE A 89 5.48 -5.01 8.55
N SER A 90 4.47 -4.97 9.39
CA SER A 90 3.19 -4.37 9.02
C SER A 90 3.03 -2.95 9.56
N SER A 91 2.30 -2.12 8.81
CA SER A 91 1.67 -0.93 9.38
C SER A 91 0.50 -1.34 10.28
N THR A 92 -0.06 -0.43 11.02
CA THR A 92 -1.28 -0.68 11.82
C THR A 92 -2.42 -1.21 10.94
N ALA A 93 -2.59 -0.65 9.74
CA ALA A 93 -3.61 -1.08 8.78
C ALA A 93 -3.25 -2.39 8.03
N GLY A 94 -1.97 -2.76 8.02
CA GLY A 94 -1.48 -4.00 7.40
C GLY A 94 -1.46 -5.20 8.35
N LYS A 95 -1.86 -5.02 9.60
CA LYS A 95 -1.90 -6.08 10.59
C LYS A 95 -2.79 -7.22 10.13
N GLY A 96 -2.31 -8.46 10.24
CA GLY A 96 -3.04 -9.65 9.78
C GLY A 96 -2.89 -9.98 8.29
N VAL A 97 -2.16 -9.19 7.50
CA VAL A 97 -1.81 -9.55 6.11
C VAL A 97 -0.97 -10.82 6.09
N VAL A 98 0.00 -10.93 6.99
CA VAL A 98 0.70 -12.18 7.30
C VAL A 98 0.30 -12.60 8.70
N SER A 99 0.10 -13.90 8.91
CA SER A 99 -0.33 -14.44 10.22
C SER A 99 0.61 -14.00 11.34
N ASP A 100 0.06 -13.59 12.48
CA ASP A 100 0.84 -13.22 13.66
C ASP A 100 1.67 -14.38 14.20
N SER A 101 1.31 -15.64 13.89
CA SER A 101 2.09 -16.84 14.24
C SER A 101 3.19 -17.17 13.25
N HIS A 102 3.31 -16.45 12.14
CA HIS A 102 4.31 -16.74 11.11
C HIS A 102 5.72 -16.32 11.60
N PRO A 103 6.75 -17.17 11.50
CA PRO A 103 8.08 -16.91 12.06
C PRO A 103 8.79 -15.69 11.46
N LEU A 104 8.45 -15.30 10.24
CA LEU A 104 8.99 -14.11 9.58
C LEU A 104 8.18 -12.83 9.85
N ASN A 105 7.07 -12.89 10.58
CA ASN A 105 6.25 -11.72 10.86
C ASN A 105 6.68 -11.01 12.15
N MET A 106 7.11 -9.76 12.02
CA MET A 106 7.40 -8.87 13.16
C MET A 106 6.20 -8.01 13.58
N GLY A 107 5.06 -8.13 12.90
CA GLY A 107 3.85 -7.36 13.19
C GLY A 107 4.00 -5.85 13.00
N ALA A 108 3.11 -5.07 13.64
CA ALA A 108 3.12 -3.61 13.60
C ALA A 108 4.14 -3.04 14.61
N SER A 109 5.41 -3.20 14.33
CA SER A 109 6.51 -2.91 15.27
C SER A 109 7.39 -1.71 14.86
N THR A 110 7.02 -0.98 13.79
CA THR A 110 7.80 0.13 13.23
C THR A 110 8.05 1.29 14.20
N VAL A 111 7.25 1.40 15.26
CA VAL A 111 7.45 2.39 16.34
C VAL A 111 8.70 2.13 17.19
N ARG A 112 9.25 0.93 17.12
CA ARG A 112 10.41 0.54 17.96
C ARG A 112 11.72 0.99 17.30
N PRO A 113 12.60 1.70 18.01
CA PRO A 113 13.89 2.15 17.45
C PRO A 113 14.76 1.01 16.91
N GLU A 114 14.69 -0.18 17.53
CA GLU A 114 15.42 -1.36 17.06
C GLU A 114 14.94 -1.81 15.68
N VAL A 115 13.62 -1.79 15.46
CA VAL A 115 13.01 -2.14 14.18
C VAL A 115 13.31 -1.09 13.12
N GLN A 116 13.33 0.19 13.48
CA GLN A 116 13.74 1.27 12.57
C GLN A 116 15.19 1.08 12.12
N ARG A 117 16.11 0.80 13.06
CA ARG A 117 17.51 0.46 12.73
C ARG A 117 17.62 -0.80 11.88
N PHE A 118 16.79 -1.80 12.12
CA PHE A 118 16.74 -3.00 11.30
C PHE A 118 16.30 -2.70 9.88
N ILE A 119 15.25 -1.89 9.69
CA ILE A 119 14.79 -1.44 8.37
C ILE A 119 15.88 -0.64 7.66
N SER A 120 16.56 0.27 8.34
CA SER A 120 17.64 1.08 7.74
C SER A 120 18.87 0.25 7.34
N SER A 121 19.03 -0.95 7.89
CA SER A 121 20.11 -1.89 7.54
C SER A 121 19.79 -2.80 6.35
N ALA A 122 18.55 -2.77 5.85
CA ALA A 122 18.14 -3.54 4.68
C ALA A 122 18.82 -3.04 3.41
N ASP A 123 19.17 -3.94 2.51
CA ASP A 123 19.68 -3.59 1.18
C ASP A 123 18.53 -3.44 0.15
N VAL A 124 17.40 -4.13 0.39
CA VAL A 124 16.19 -4.01 -0.41
C VAL A 124 14.96 -4.01 0.52
N VAL A 125 14.07 -3.05 0.31
CA VAL A 125 12.78 -2.96 1.00
C VAL A 125 11.65 -3.04 -0.04
N LEU A 126 10.78 -4.04 0.10
CA LEU A 126 9.56 -4.17 -0.69
C LEU A 126 8.37 -3.62 0.10
N ALA A 127 7.86 -2.47 -0.28
CA ALA A 127 6.72 -1.80 0.34
C ALA A 127 5.44 -2.05 -0.46
N ILE A 128 4.45 -2.73 0.14
CA ILE A 128 3.21 -3.16 -0.53
C ILE A 128 2.02 -2.50 0.13
N GLY A 129 1.32 -1.63 -0.60
CA GLY A 129 0.09 -0.99 -0.15
C GLY A 129 0.23 -0.23 1.17
N THR A 130 1.39 0.38 1.40
CA THR A 130 1.70 1.16 2.61
C THR A 130 2.24 2.54 2.27
N GLU A 131 1.82 3.54 3.04
CA GLU A 131 2.37 4.89 2.90
C GLU A 131 3.75 5.06 3.52
N ILE A 132 4.17 4.15 4.41
CA ILE A 132 5.33 4.33 5.29
C ILE A 132 5.16 5.66 6.03
N SER A 133 4.04 5.80 6.71
CA SER A 133 3.63 7.08 7.30
C SER A 133 4.25 7.31 8.67
N GLU A 134 4.35 8.57 9.04
CA GLU A 134 4.73 8.99 10.40
C GLU A 134 3.84 8.35 11.48
N THR A 135 2.55 8.16 11.20
CA THR A 135 1.62 7.53 12.15
C THR A 135 1.95 6.08 12.49
N ASP A 136 2.69 5.37 11.63
CA ASP A 136 3.11 3.99 11.86
C ASP A 136 4.46 3.90 12.58
N SER A 137 5.30 4.93 12.51
CA SER A 137 6.67 4.93 13.04
C SER A 137 6.90 5.91 14.19
N PHE A 138 6.02 6.91 14.34
CA PHE A 138 6.14 8.07 15.24
C PHE A 138 7.42 8.90 15.01
N ILE A 139 7.98 8.81 13.82
CA ILE A 139 9.08 9.66 13.36
C ILE A 139 8.72 10.29 12.02
N GLU A 140 9.18 11.50 11.77
CA GLU A 140 8.88 12.27 10.56
C GLU A 140 9.28 11.50 9.28
N ARG A 141 10.42 10.83 9.32
CA ARG A 141 10.93 10.07 8.20
C ARG A 141 11.63 8.79 8.66
N LEU A 142 11.20 7.67 8.10
CA LEU A 142 11.87 6.38 8.28
C LEU A 142 13.05 6.26 7.32
N ASP A 143 14.24 6.01 7.86
CA ASP A 143 15.44 5.85 7.05
C ASP A 143 15.42 4.48 6.35
N ILE A 144 15.41 4.51 5.02
CA ILE A 144 15.56 3.34 4.15
C ILE A 144 16.80 3.59 3.29
N ASN A 145 17.93 2.99 3.67
CA ASN A 145 19.21 3.21 3.00
C ASN A 145 19.39 2.31 1.76
N GLY A 146 18.65 1.20 1.70
CA GLY A 146 18.65 0.28 0.59
C GLY A 146 17.76 0.70 -0.57
N LYS A 147 17.61 -0.19 -1.54
CA LYS A 147 16.68 0.00 -2.67
C LYS A 147 15.25 -0.13 -2.18
N LEU A 148 14.40 0.84 -2.50
CA LEU A 148 12.97 0.81 -2.18
C LEU A 148 12.18 0.42 -3.42
N ILE A 149 11.45 -0.70 -3.33
CA ILE A 149 10.47 -1.15 -4.32
C ILE A 149 9.08 -0.87 -3.76
N ARG A 150 8.22 -0.20 -4.52
CA ARG A 150 6.86 0.11 -4.06
C ARG A 150 5.83 -0.54 -4.98
N ILE A 151 4.85 -1.19 -4.36
CA ILE A 151 3.61 -1.64 -5.00
C ILE A 151 2.47 -0.87 -4.36
N ASP A 152 1.98 0.13 -5.04
CA ASP A 152 0.91 0.99 -4.54
C ASP A 152 -0.02 1.42 -5.68
N ILE A 153 -1.28 1.68 -5.34
CA ILE A 153 -2.27 2.22 -6.28
C ILE A 153 -2.18 3.75 -6.41
N ASP A 154 -1.59 4.44 -5.42
CA ASP A 154 -1.47 5.89 -5.41
C ASP A 154 -0.20 6.33 -6.15
N PRO A 155 -0.29 6.95 -7.36
CA PRO A 155 0.86 7.38 -8.12
C PRO A 155 1.74 8.39 -7.37
N ARG A 156 1.17 9.12 -6.41
CA ARG A 156 1.91 10.09 -5.58
C ARG A 156 2.85 9.41 -4.57
N LYS A 157 2.74 8.10 -4.40
CA LYS A 157 3.59 7.29 -3.50
C LYS A 157 4.69 6.52 -4.25
N MET A 158 4.77 6.69 -5.57
CA MET A 158 5.75 5.98 -6.41
C MET A 158 7.10 6.72 -6.54
N ASN A 159 7.27 7.84 -5.84
CA ASN A 159 8.51 8.67 -5.86
C ASN A 159 9.38 8.40 -4.65
#